data_a7939634b404a1990067d821ea4284a9
#
_entry.id   a7939634b404a1990067d821ea4284a9
#
_cell.length_a   1.000
_cell.length_b   1.000
_cell.length_c   1.000
_cell.angle_alpha   90.00
_cell.angle_beta   90.00
_cell.angle_gamma   90.00
#
_symmetry.space_group_name_H-M   'P 1'
#
loop_
_entity.id
_entity.type
_entity.pdbx_description
1 polymer ?
#
loop_
_entity_poly.entity_id
_entity_poly.type
_entity_poly.pdbx_seq_one_letter_code
_entity_poly.pdbx_strand_id
1 'polypeptide(L)'
;MHARRSLLKFVAAAIGLSLAGGASVALAQAKLKVAAVYTVPVEQQWVSRIHKALNAAKDRGEIEYVFSEKVANADYERVMREFAEKGNQLIVGESFAVEAAARKVAKDYPKTAFRMGSSGKPQAPNFAVFDNYIQEPAYLTGMIAGGMTKSNRIGMVGGYPIPEVNRLMHAFMAGAKEVNPKVEFTVTFIGSWFDPPKAKEAAFAMIEKGADVLYAERFGVSDAAKERGKFAIGNVIDTQREYPNTVVASALWNMEPTIDRALKAVKGNAFKAEDYGQYSLMKYKGSELAPLGTFASKVPADLVARVKAKEKDILDGKFKVAVVETEPKSTAK
;
A
#
# COMPACT_ATOMS: atom_id res chain seq x y z
N MET A 1 79.27 65.00 -4.38
CA MET A 1 78.74 66.33 -3.98
C MET A 1 77.23 66.22 -3.83
N HIS A 2 76.70 66.52 -2.63
CA HIS A 2 75.38 66.96 -2.26
C HIS A 2 74.19 66.03 -2.60
N ALA A 3 73.60 65.29 -1.66
CA ALA A 3 72.90 65.65 -0.49
C ALA A 3 71.46 66.19 -0.76
N ARG A 4 70.53 65.53 -0.16
CA ARG A 4 69.33 65.89 0.67
C ARG A 4 68.07 65.24 0.22
N ARG A 5 67.54 64.32 1.05
CA ARG A 5 66.60 64.49 2.19
C ARG A 5 65.14 64.68 1.80
N SER A 6 64.37 63.69 2.24
CA SER A 6 63.15 63.77 3.05
C SER A 6 61.83 64.11 2.32
N LEU A 7 60.82 63.36 2.40
CA LEU A 7 59.83 63.28 3.50
C LEU A 7 58.79 62.21 3.27
N LEU A 8 58.52 61.46 4.31
CA LEU A 8 57.30 60.58 4.42
C LEU A 8 56.04 61.41 4.29
N LYS A 9 55.06 60.88 3.58
CA LYS A 9 53.63 61.13 3.87
C LYS A 9 52.90 59.81 3.81
N PHE A 10 52.43 59.36 4.96
CA PHE A 10 51.46 58.31 5.16
C PHE A 10 50.12 58.77 4.57
N VAL A 11 49.54 57.96 3.66
CA VAL A 11 48.10 58.04 3.33
C VAL A 11 47.57 56.67 3.64
N ALA A 12 46.80 56.61 4.74
CA ALA A 12 46.01 55.44 5.12
C ALA A 12 44.84 55.29 4.18
N ALA A 13 44.89 54.29 3.28
CA ALA A 13 43.73 53.87 2.50
C ALA A 13 42.90 52.88 3.34
N ALA A 14 41.76 53.30 3.83
CA ALA A 14 40.78 52.44 4.46
C ALA A 14 40.21 51.46 3.45
N ILE A 15 40.54 50.19 3.57
CA ILE A 15 39.92 49.11 2.83
C ILE A 15 38.58 48.82 3.50
N GLY A 16 37.50 49.34 2.90
CA GLY A 16 36.15 49.01 3.26
C GLY A 16 35.84 47.58 2.84
N LEU A 17 35.82 46.66 3.80
CA LEU A 17 35.33 45.28 3.61
C LEU A 17 33.82 45.32 3.50
N SER A 18 33.29 45.43 2.29
CA SER A 18 31.87 45.23 1.99
C SER A 18 31.60 43.71 2.12
N LEU A 19 31.12 43.30 3.29
CA LEU A 19 30.42 42.03 3.48
C LEU A 19 29.14 42.03 2.63
N ALA A 20 29.26 41.61 1.38
CA ALA A 20 28.11 41.20 0.60
C ALA A 20 27.59 39.90 1.20
N GLY A 21 26.68 40.03 2.16
CA GLY A 21 25.86 38.95 2.64
C GLY A 21 25.05 38.37 1.50
N GLY A 22 25.56 37.36 0.84
CA GLY A 22 24.82 36.56 -0.09
C GLY A 22 23.70 35.86 0.64
N ALA A 23 22.54 36.50 0.74
CA ALA A 23 21.30 35.82 1.07
C ALA A 23 21.04 34.83 -0.05
N SER A 24 21.41 33.57 0.18
CA SER A 24 20.95 32.44 -0.63
C SER A 24 19.42 32.43 -0.52
N VAL A 25 18.74 33.09 -1.45
CA VAL A 25 17.33 32.88 -1.65
C VAL A 25 17.18 31.44 -2.07
N ALA A 26 16.92 30.56 -1.09
CA ALA A 26 16.47 29.22 -1.38
C ALA A 26 15.20 29.37 -2.20
N LEU A 27 15.32 29.27 -3.52
CA LEU A 27 14.17 29.14 -4.41
C LEU A 27 13.37 27.94 -3.87
N ALA A 28 12.27 28.23 -3.19
CA ALA A 28 11.35 27.19 -2.76
C ALA A 28 10.97 26.40 -4.01
N GLN A 29 11.49 25.19 -4.10
CA GLN A 29 11.21 24.34 -5.26
C GLN A 29 9.69 24.19 -5.34
N ALA A 30 9.10 24.54 -6.47
CA ALA A 30 7.66 24.47 -6.66
C ALA A 30 7.18 23.06 -6.33
N LYS A 31 6.13 22.98 -5.51
CA LYS A 31 5.53 21.72 -5.11
C LYS A 31 5.05 20.96 -6.35
N LEU A 32 5.28 19.66 -6.36
CA LEU A 32 4.79 18.81 -7.43
C LEU A 32 3.25 18.73 -7.36
N LYS A 33 2.56 18.97 -8.47
CA LYS A 33 1.11 18.80 -8.55
C LYS A 33 0.78 17.34 -8.79
N VAL A 34 0.05 16.75 -7.86
CA VAL A 34 -0.34 15.34 -7.88
C VAL A 34 -1.84 15.21 -7.74
N ALA A 35 -2.45 14.41 -8.60
CA ALA A 35 -3.86 14.06 -8.49
C ALA A 35 -4.05 12.56 -8.26
N ALA A 36 -5.19 12.18 -7.66
CA ALA A 36 -5.60 10.79 -7.64
C ALA A 36 -7.06 10.60 -8.07
N VAL A 37 -7.33 9.44 -8.71
CA VAL A 37 -8.66 9.04 -9.16
C VAL A 37 -8.99 7.68 -8.60
N TYR A 38 -10.10 7.59 -7.87
CA TYR A 38 -10.54 6.38 -7.19
C TYR A 38 -11.98 6.05 -7.58
N THR A 39 -12.26 4.78 -7.89
CA THR A 39 -13.61 4.29 -8.20
C THR A 39 -14.43 3.99 -6.94
N VAL A 40 -13.77 3.89 -5.80
CA VAL A 40 -14.34 3.62 -4.48
C VAL A 40 -14.06 4.77 -3.51
N PRO A 41 -14.70 4.81 -2.33
CA PRO A 41 -14.38 5.81 -1.32
C PRO A 41 -12.96 5.62 -0.76
N VAL A 42 -12.32 6.71 -0.32
CA VAL A 42 -10.94 6.70 0.20
C VAL A 42 -10.76 5.88 1.46
N GLU A 43 -11.84 5.55 2.17
CA GLU A 43 -11.86 4.66 3.33
C GLU A 43 -11.69 3.19 2.97
N GLN A 44 -11.93 2.81 1.70
CA GLN A 44 -11.73 1.43 1.26
C GLN A 44 -10.26 1.02 1.48
N GLN A 45 -10.04 -0.18 2.03
CA GLN A 45 -8.76 -0.64 2.57
C GLN A 45 -7.58 -0.39 1.63
N TRP A 46 -7.69 -0.83 0.38
CA TRP A 46 -6.62 -0.74 -0.61
C TRP A 46 -6.33 0.72 -1.02
N VAL A 47 -7.38 1.47 -1.34
CA VAL A 47 -7.29 2.89 -1.76
C VAL A 47 -6.81 3.76 -0.61
N SER A 48 -7.22 3.47 0.63
CA SER A 48 -6.82 4.22 1.83
C SER A 48 -5.30 4.29 1.99
N ARG A 49 -4.57 3.26 1.54
CA ARG A 49 -3.10 3.23 1.62
C ARG A 49 -2.43 4.21 0.68
N ILE A 50 -2.98 4.34 -0.53
CA ILE A 50 -2.52 5.34 -1.52
C ILE A 50 -2.82 6.73 -1.00
N HIS A 51 -4.06 6.96 -0.57
CA HIS A 51 -4.53 8.25 -0.06
C HIS A 51 -3.70 8.71 1.15
N LYS A 52 -3.42 7.82 2.10
CA LYS A 52 -2.56 8.09 3.26
C LYS A 52 -1.15 8.48 2.85
N ALA A 53 -0.52 7.73 1.94
CA ALA A 53 0.84 8.01 1.49
C ALA A 53 0.97 9.35 0.75
N LEU A 54 -0.04 9.70 -0.06
CA LEU A 54 -0.09 11.01 -0.75
C LEU A 54 -0.32 12.16 0.24
N ASN A 55 -1.20 11.99 1.25
CA ASN A 55 -1.35 12.98 2.32
C ASN A 55 -0.07 13.15 3.13
N ALA A 56 0.64 12.08 3.46
CA ALA A 56 1.93 12.19 4.14
C ALA A 56 2.95 13.02 3.33
N ALA A 57 3.00 12.84 2.01
CA ALA A 57 3.86 13.65 1.14
C ALA A 57 3.39 15.13 1.08
N LYS A 58 2.07 15.37 1.08
CA LYS A 58 1.49 16.72 1.17
C LYS A 58 1.84 17.41 2.49
N ASP A 59 1.73 16.70 3.60
CA ASP A 59 2.01 17.21 4.94
C ASP A 59 3.50 17.54 5.12
N ARG A 60 4.39 16.81 4.44
CA ARG A 60 5.82 17.14 4.32
C ARG A 60 6.10 18.35 3.42
N GLY A 61 5.05 18.91 2.78
CA GLY A 61 5.19 20.06 1.89
C GLY A 61 5.78 19.74 0.51
N GLU A 62 5.88 18.48 0.12
CA GLU A 62 6.53 18.03 -1.11
C GLU A 62 5.63 18.12 -2.34
N ILE A 63 4.31 18.03 -2.14
CA ILE A 63 3.31 18.02 -3.21
C ILE A 63 2.11 18.91 -2.89
N GLU A 64 1.42 19.34 -3.94
CA GLU A 64 0.01 19.73 -3.91
C GLU A 64 -0.79 18.50 -4.28
N TYR A 65 -1.73 18.08 -3.43
CA TYR A 65 -2.51 16.86 -3.64
C TYR A 65 -3.99 17.16 -3.71
N VAL A 66 -4.62 16.72 -4.79
CA VAL A 66 -6.06 16.72 -5.03
C VAL A 66 -6.53 15.33 -5.43
N PHE A 67 -7.80 15.01 -5.21
CA PHE A 67 -8.34 13.71 -5.61
C PHE A 67 -9.83 13.78 -5.97
N SER A 68 -10.29 12.75 -6.67
CA SER A 68 -11.71 12.42 -6.85
C SER A 68 -11.93 10.97 -6.44
N GLU A 69 -12.95 10.72 -5.68
CA GLU A 69 -13.35 9.39 -5.21
C GLU A 69 -14.76 9.03 -5.69
N LYS A 70 -15.12 7.74 -5.60
CA LYS A 70 -16.43 7.23 -6.05
C LYS A 70 -16.73 7.58 -7.51
N VAL A 71 -15.67 7.68 -8.32
CA VAL A 71 -15.79 8.00 -9.73
C VAL A 71 -16.36 6.78 -10.46
N ALA A 72 -17.50 6.95 -11.10
CA ALA A 72 -18.08 5.89 -11.90
C ALA A 72 -17.16 5.49 -13.06
N ASN A 73 -17.13 4.21 -13.42
CA ASN A 73 -16.26 3.72 -14.49
C ASN A 73 -16.43 4.48 -15.82
N ALA A 74 -17.66 4.91 -16.14
CA ALA A 74 -17.95 5.70 -17.33
C ALA A 74 -17.35 7.12 -17.29
N ASP A 75 -17.14 7.68 -16.13
CA ASP A 75 -16.58 9.03 -15.91
C ASP A 75 -15.07 9.04 -15.73
N TYR A 76 -14.46 7.88 -15.54
CA TYR A 76 -13.06 7.77 -15.14
C TYR A 76 -12.11 8.41 -16.15
N GLU A 77 -12.31 8.16 -17.44
CA GLU A 77 -11.52 8.79 -18.53
C GLU A 77 -11.61 10.32 -18.46
N ARG A 78 -12.81 10.86 -18.32
CA ARG A 78 -13.04 12.32 -18.25
C ARG A 78 -12.32 12.95 -17.05
N VAL A 79 -12.49 12.38 -15.86
CA VAL A 79 -11.84 12.88 -14.62
C VAL A 79 -10.32 12.83 -14.73
N MET A 80 -9.78 11.76 -15.30
CA MET A 80 -8.33 11.61 -15.51
C MET A 80 -7.78 12.69 -16.47
N ARG A 81 -8.52 12.98 -17.56
CA ARG A 81 -8.17 14.05 -18.52
C ARG A 81 -8.19 15.41 -17.86
N GLU A 82 -9.24 15.72 -17.10
CA GLU A 82 -9.33 16.99 -16.38
C GLU A 82 -8.14 17.22 -15.45
N PHE A 83 -7.67 16.19 -14.75
CA PHE A 83 -6.47 16.31 -13.92
C PHE A 83 -5.20 16.53 -14.74
N ALA A 84 -5.04 15.86 -15.87
CA ALA A 84 -3.91 16.08 -16.76
C ALA A 84 -3.90 17.51 -17.34
N GLU A 85 -5.06 18.01 -17.80
CA GLU A 85 -5.25 19.36 -18.33
C GLU A 85 -5.00 20.46 -17.27
N LYS A 86 -5.30 20.20 -16.00
CA LYS A 86 -4.96 21.10 -14.87
C LYS A 86 -3.46 21.12 -14.53
N GLY A 87 -2.64 20.40 -15.29
CA GLY A 87 -1.18 20.40 -15.17
C GLY A 87 -0.66 19.57 -14.00
N ASN A 88 -1.42 18.54 -13.56
CA ASN A 88 -0.87 17.58 -12.60
C ASN A 88 0.25 16.79 -13.28
N GLN A 89 1.40 16.74 -12.62
CA GLN A 89 2.60 16.09 -13.12
C GLN A 89 2.63 14.59 -12.86
N LEU A 90 1.88 14.14 -11.84
CA LEU A 90 1.65 12.75 -11.52
C LEU A 90 0.17 12.52 -11.25
N ILE A 91 -0.40 11.50 -11.88
CA ILE A 91 -1.76 11.01 -11.60
C ILE A 91 -1.64 9.58 -11.08
N VAL A 92 -2.23 9.33 -9.92
CA VAL A 92 -2.23 8.04 -9.22
C VAL A 92 -3.67 7.53 -9.12
N GLY A 93 -3.88 6.21 -9.11
CA GLY A 93 -5.21 5.64 -8.92
C GLY A 93 -5.20 4.13 -9.02
N GLU A 94 -6.39 3.54 -9.06
CA GLU A 94 -6.57 2.14 -9.43
C GLU A 94 -7.30 2.05 -10.78
N SER A 95 -6.92 1.09 -11.60
CA SER A 95 -7.45 0.95 -12.97
C SER A 95 -7.97 -0.44 -13.29
N PHE A 96 -8.09 -1.32 -12.32
CA PHE A 96 -8.50 -2.73 -12.56
C PHE A 96 -9.78 -2.88 -13.41
N ALA A 97 -10.79 -2.02 -13.19
CA ALA A 97 -12.04 -2.03 -13.94
C ALA A 97 -12.05 -1.07 -15.15
N VAL A 98 -11.05 -0.18 -15.28
CA VAL A 98 -11.03 0.94 -16.24
C VAL A 98 -9.69 1.04 -17.01
N GLU A 99 -8.97 -0.06 -17.07
CA GLU A 99 -7.61 -0.16 -17.63
C GLU A 99 -7.46 0.47 -19.02
N ALA A 100 -8.38 0.15 -19.93
CA ALA A 100 -8.34 0.66 -21.32
C ALA A 100 -8.49 2.19 -21.37
N ALA A 101 -9.38 2.76 -20.57
CA ALA A 101 -9.60 4.20 -20.48
C ALA A 101 -8.36 4.91 -19.89
N ALA A 102 -7.80 4.38 -18.80
CA ALA A 102 -6.62 4.94 -18.18
C ALA A 102 -5.40 4.96 -19.13
N ARG A 103 -5.18 3.87 -19.86
CA ARG A 103 -4.08 3.76 -20.86
C ARG A 103 -4.25 4.69 -22.04
N LYS A 104 -5.49 4.91 -22.49
CA LYS A 104 -5.80 5.88 -23.55
C LYS A 104 -5.42 7.30 -23.12
N VAL A 105 -5.82 7.71 -21.92
CA VAL A 105 -5.45 9.02 -21.38
C VAL A 105 -3.93 9.18 -21.27
N ALA A 106 -3.23 8.17 -20.80
CA ALA A 106 -1.77 8.23 -20.69
C ALA A 106 -1.08 8.46 -22.05
N LYS A 107 -1.58 7.87 -23.12
CA LYS A 107 -1.07 8.13 -24.50
C LYS A 107 -1.29 9.57 -24.95
N ASP A 108 -2.44 10.15 -24.61
CA ASP A 108 -2.81 11.50 -25.03
C ASP A 108 -2.04 12.59 -24.25
N TYR A 109 -1.53 12.24 -23.04
CA TYR A 109 -0.78 13.16 -22.15
C TYR A 109 0.62 12.62 -21.84
N PRO A 110 1.54 12.51 -22.83
CA PRO A 110 2.84 11.85 -22.66
C PRO A 110 3.81 12.55 -21.70
N LYS A 111 3.52 13.80 -21.32
CA LYS A 111 4.32 14.57 -20.34
C LYS A 111 3.84 14.40 -18.90
N THR A 112 2.66 13.83 -18.69
CA THR A 112 2.13 13.51 -17.36
C THR A 112 2.52 12.09 -17.00
N ALA A 113 3.03 11.89 -15.80
CA ALA A 113 3.31 10.57 -15.25
C ALA A 113 2.01 9.93 -14.72
N PHE A 114 1.76 8.70 -15.08
CA PHE A 114 0.63 7.91 -14.57
C PHE A 114 1.17 6.71 -13.79
N ARG A 115 0.69 6.52 -12.57
CA ARG A 115 1.04 5.39 -11.71
C ARG A 115 -0.23 4.74 -11.21
N MET A 116 -0.61 3.65 -11.86
CA MET A 116 -1.94 3.06 -11.71
C MET A 116 -1.88 1.65 -11.10
N GLY A 117 -2.76 1.40 -10.14
CA GLY A 117 -3.03 0.04 -9.66
C GLY A 117 -3.58 -0.81 -10.78
N SER A 118 -2.88 -1.89 -11.13
CA SER A 118 -3.19 -2.69 -12.31
C SER A 118 -2.50 -4.05 -12.22
N SER A 119 -3.17 -5.09 -12.72
CA SER A 119 -2.56 -6.41 -12.97
C SER A 119 -1.88 -6.48 -14.35
N GLY A 120 -1.95 -5.42 -15.15
CA GLY A 120 -1.34 -5.33 -16.48
C GLY A 120 0.14 -4.95 -16.43
N LYS A 121 0.78 -4.89 -17.59
CA LYS A 121 2.18 -4.47 -17.73
C LYS A 121 2.29 -2.95 -17.85
N PRO A 122 3.43 -2.35 -17.47
CA PRO A 122 3.72 -0.94 -17.76
C PRO A 122 3.60 -0.62 -19.26
N GLN A 123 3.27 0.63 -19.59
CA GLN A 123 3.19 1.12 -20.97
C GLN A 123 4.03 2.39 -21.14
N ALA A 124 5.08 2.30 -21.94
CA ALA A 124 5.91 3.45 -22.26
C ALA A 124 5.09 4.56 -22.97
N PRO A 125 5.45 5.85 -22.77
CA PRO A 125 6.60 6.28 -21.96
C PRO A 125 6.28 6.50 -20.48
N ASN A 126 5.00 6.62 -20.07
CA ASN A 126 4.59 7.30 -18.87
C ASN A 126 3.54 6.57 -18.00
N PHE A 127 3.12 5.35 -18.37
CA PHE A 127 2.16 4.57 -17.60
C PHE A 127 2.88 3.47 -16.81
N ALA A 128 3.19 3.76 -15.56
CA ALA A 128 3.71 2.79 -14.60
C ALA A 128 2.55 2.07 -13.90
N VAL A 129 2.82 0.84 -13.48
CA VAL A 129 1.84 0.03 -12.73
C VAL A 129 2.36 -0.27 -11.34
N PHE A 130 1.45 -0.62 -10.44
CA PHE A 130 1.76 -1.17 -9.13
C PHE A 130 0.62 -2.08 -8.68
N ASP A 131 0.94 -2.94 -7.73
CA ASP A 131 -0.02 -3.81 -7.08
C ASP A 131 0.45 -4.15 -5.66
N ASN A 132 -0.42 -4.69 -4.81
CA ASN A 132 -0.04 -5.04 -3.45
C ASN A 132 0.52 -6.47 -3.38
N TYR A 133 1.80 -6.63 -3.70
CA TYR A 133 2.49 -7.90 -3.47
C TYR A 133 2.82 -8.08 -1.98
N ILE A 134 1.77 -8.20 -1.15
CA ILE A 134 1.88 -8.38 0.30
C ILE A 134 1.63 -9.84 0.73
N GLN A 135 1.88 -10.78 -0.16
CA GLN A 135 1.76 -12.22 0.15
C GLN A 135 2.68 -12.67 1.29
N GLU A 136 3.80 -11.97 1.54
CA GLU A 136 4.73 -12.29 2.62
C GLU A 136 4.07 -12.14 4.00
N PRO A 137 3.57 -10.96 4.40
CA PRO A 137 2.83 -10.85 5.67
C PRO A 137 1.49 -11.58 5.65
N ALA A 138 0.83 -11.77 4.49
CA ALA A 138 -0.37 -12.60 4.40
C ALA A 138 -0.08 -14.06 4.81
N TYR A 139 1.06 -14.61 4.40
CA TYR A 139 1.52 -15.92 4.83
C TYR A 139 1.72 -15.99 6.35
N LEU A 140 2.39 -14.99 6.94
CA LEU A 140 2.63 -14.92 8.38
C LEU A 140 1.32 -14.83 9.17
N THR A 141 0.34 -14.04 8.70
CA THR A 141 -0.99 -13.98 9.31
C THR A 141 -1.73 -15.32 9.17
N GLY A 142 -1.51 -16.04 8.09
CA GLY A 142 -1.99 -17.41 7.89
C GLY A 142 -1.46 -18.36 8.95
N MET A 143 -0.15 -18.31 9.24
CA MET A 143 0.46 -19.12 10.33
C MET A 143 -0.23 -18.84 11.68
N ILE A 144 -0.49 -17.55 11.97
CA ILE A 144 -1.19 -17.17 13.21
C ILE A 144 -2.62 -17.73 13.21
N ALA A 145 -3.37 -17.59 12.12
CA ALA A 145 -4.73 -18.11 12.00
C ALA A 145 -4.80 -19.62 12.16
N GLY A 146 -3.87 -20.36 11.53
CA GLY A 146 -3.77 -21.81 11.64
C GLY A 146 -3.50 -22.30 13.07
N GLY A 147 -2.70 -21.54 13.84
CA GLY A 147 -2.43 -21.85 15.25
C GLY A 147 -3.51 -21.39 16.23
N MET A 148 -4.36 -20.43 15.83
CA MET A 148 -5.42 -19.88 16.68
C MET A 148 -6.78 -20.57 16.48
N THR A 149 -7.03 -21.18 15.32
CA THR A 149 -8.27 -21.91 15.09
C THR A 149 -8.39 -23.15 15.99
N LYS A 150 -9.56 -23.35 16.55
CA LYS A 150 -9.93 -24.54 17.35
C LYS A 150 -10.81 -25.51 16.57
N SER A 151 -11.59 -24.97 15.62
CA SER A 151 -12.48 -25.78 14.78
C SER A 151 -11.77 -26.39 13.57
N ASN A 152 -10.55 -25.96 13.26
CA ASN A 152 -9.83 -26.19 12.00
C ASN A 152 -10.58 -25.66 10.77
N ARG A 153 -11.51 -24.74 10.94
CA ARG A 153 -12.29 -24.14 9.86
C ARG A 153 -12.06 -22.62 9.80
N ILE A 154 -11.56 -22.18 8.67
CA ILE A 154 -11.29 -20.77 8.41
C ILE A 154 -12.16 -20.29 7.25
N GLY A 155 -12.90 -19.19 7.47
CA GLY A 155 -13.67 -18.52 6.44
C GLY A 155 -12.84 -17.43 5.74
N MET A 156 -12.99 -17.28 4.43
CA MET A 156 -12.28 -16.28 3.64
C MET A 156 -13.26 -15.54 2.74
N VAL A 157 -13.42 -14.23 2.95
CA VAL A 157 -14.32 -13.39 2.15
C VAL A 157 -13.48 -12.41 1.33
N GLY A 158 -13.55 -12.53 0.00
CA GLY A 158 -12.88 -11.66 -0.94
C GLY A 158 -13.83 -10.81 -1.79
N GLY A 159 -13.28 -9.78 -2.45
CA GLY A 159 -14.04 -8.92 -3.36
C GLY A 159 -14.32 -9.61 -4.68
N TYR A 160 -13.30 -9.83 -5.47
CA TYR A 160 -13.31 -10.51 -6.78
C TYR A 160 -12.12 -11.48 -6.88
N PRO A 161 -12.25 -12.58 -7.65
CA PRO A 161 -11.18 -13.56 -7.83
C PRO A 161 -10.14 -13.08 -8.87
N ILE A 162 -9.54 -11.93 -8.65
CA ILE A 162 -8.46 -11.40 -9.49
C ILE A 162 -7.08 -11.80 -8.96
N PRO A 163 -6.02 -11.76 -9.78
CA PRO A 163 -4.66 -12.13 -9.38
C PRO A 163 -4.21 -11.52 -8.05
N GLU A 164 -4.52 -10.24 -7.83
CA GLU A 164 -4.19 -9.50 -6.61
C GLU A 164 -4.76 -10.18 -5.36
N VAL A 165 -6.06 -10.46 -5.34
CA VAL A 165 -6.74 -11.08 -4.18
C VAL A 165 -6.34 -12.54 -4.03
N ASN A 166 -6.24 -13.26 -5.17
CA ASN A 166 -5.96 -14.69 -5.19
C ASN A 166 -4.60 -15.02 -4.56
N ARG A 167 -3.53 -14.26 -4.90
CA ARG A 167 -2.19 -14.53 -4.34
C ARG A 167 -2.13 -14.33 -2.83
N LEU A 168 -2.89 -13.37 -2.28
CA LEU A 168 -2.93 -13.14 -0.84
C LEU A 168 -3.67 -14.27 -0.13
N MET A 169 -4.81 -14.71 -0.67
CA MET A 169 -5.56 -15.83 -0.12
C MET A 169 -4.75 -17.12 -0.16
N HIS A 170 -4.07 -17.43 -1.27
CA HIS A 170 -3.20 -18.62 -1.35
C HIS A 170 -2.05 -18.58 -0.36
N ALA A 171 -1.38 -17.42 -0.21
CA ALA A 171 -0.31 -17.25 0.76
C ALA A 171 -0.81 -17.47 2.19
N PHE A 172 -1.94 -16.88 2.54
CA PHE A 172 -2.61 -17.09 3.83
C PHE A 172 -2.94 -18.57 4.08
N MET A 173 -3.56 -19.24 3.10
CA MET A 173 -3.89 -20.67 3.19
C MET A 173 -2.62 -21.52 3.39
N ALA A 174 -1.55 -21.22 2.67
CA ALA A 174 -0.28 -21.93 2.80
C ALA A 174 0.34 -21.75 4.19
N GLY A 175 0.36 -20.52 4.72
CA GLY A 175 0.83 -20.23 6.06
C GLY A 175 0.00 -20.95 7.15
N ALA A 176 -1.33 -20.96 7.01
CA ALA A 176 -2.20 -21.67 7.95
C ALA A 176 -1.93 -23.18 7.96
N LYS A 177 -1.77 -23.77 6.79
CA LYS A 177 -1.47 -25.21 6.65
C LYS A 177 -0.07 -25.59 7.10
N GLU A 178 0.91 -24.71 7.05
CA GLU A 178 2.25 -24.98 7.60
C GLU A 178 2.20 -25.22 9.11
N VAL A 179 1.33 -24.50 9.81
CA VAL A 179 1.16 -24.64 11.26
C VAL A 179 0.17 -25.73 11.62
N ASN A 180 -0.91 -25.81 10.87
CA ASN A 180 -2.00 -26.74 11.11
C ASN A 180 -2.48 -27.39 9.80
N PRO A 181 -1.95 -28.55 9.42
CA PRO A 181 -2.31 -29.26 8.19
C PRO A 181 -3.80 -29.65 8.09
N LYS A 182 -4.53 -29.68 9.22
CA LYS A 182 -5.95 -30.07 9.27
C LYS A 182 -6.90 -28.92 8.89
N VAL A 183 -6.40 -27.69 8.73
CA VAL A 183 -7.24 -26.54 8.43
C VAL A 183 -7.97 -26.74 7.11
N GLU A 184 -9.27 -26.51 7.13
CA GLU A 184 -10.15 -26.43 5.97
C GLU A 184 -10.59 -24.96 5.75
N PHE A 185 -10.78 -24.60 4.50
CA PHE A 185 -11.14 -23.24 4.10
C PHE A 185 -12.50 -23.20 3.40
N THR A 186 -13.32 -22.21 3.75
CA THR A 186 -14.49 -21.81 2.98
C THR A 186 -14.17 -20.47 2.33
N VAL A 187 -14.21 -20.38 1.01
CA VAL A 187 -13.87 -19.20 0.23
C VAL A 187 -15.13 -18.67 -0.46
N THR A 188 -15.37 -17.37 -0.38
CA THR A 188 -16.48 -16.69 -1.08
C THR A 188 -16.03 -15.33 -1.59
N PHE A 189 -16.36 -15.02 -2.82
CA PHE A 189 -16.19 -13.70 -3.43
C PHE A 189 -17.55 -13.01 -3.52
N ILE A 190 -17.63 -11.77 -3.01
CA ILE A 190 -18.91 -11.04 -2.92
C ILE A 190 -19.27 -10.27 -4.20
N GLY A 191 -18.34 -10.16 -5.16
CA GLY A 191 -18.55 -9.43 -6.41
C GLY A 191 -18.66 -7.91 -6.21
N SER A 192 -17.99 -7.37 -5.17
CA SER A 192 -17.92 -5.94 -4.91
C SER A 192 -16.59 -5.57 -4.24
N TRP A 193 -16.06 -4.39 -4.57
CA TRP A 193 -14.89 -3.84 -3.90
C TRP A 193 -15.23 -3.14 -2.57
N PHE A 194 -16.49 -2.69 -2.42
CA PHE A 194 -16.92 -2.01 -1.19
C PHE A 194 -18.41 -2.27 -0.94
N ASP A 195 -18.70 -3.33 -0.22
CA ASP A 195 -20.07 -3.72 0.23
C ASP A 195 -19.96 -4.42 1.59
N PRO A 196 -19.74 -3.65 2.68
CA PRO A 196 -19.61 -4.22 4.01
C PRO A 196 -20.80 -5.08 4.47
N PRO A 197 -22.08 -4.72 4.20
CA PRO A 197 -23.20 -5.58 4.53
C PRO A 197 -23.12 -6.96 3.88
N LYS A 198 -22.84 -7.03 2.59
CA LYS A 198 -22.74 -8.30 1.85
C LYS A 198 -21.56 -9.16 2.33
N ALA A 199 -20.42 -8.53 2.63
CA ALA A 199 -19.27 -9.23 3.22
C ALA A 199 -19.57 -9.79 4.61
N LYS A 200 -20.33 -9.05 5.43
CA LYS A 200 -20.79 -9.47 6.75
C LYS A 200 -21.73 -10.68 6.67
N GLU A 201 -22.69 -10.68 5.75
CA GLU A 201 -23.58 -11.82 5.50
C GLU A 201 -22.80 -13.07 5.07
N ALA A 202 -21.86 -12.93 4.16
CA ALA A 202 -21.00 -14.04 3.74
C ALA A 202 -20.18 -14.61 4.91
N ALA A 203 -19.65 -13.74 5.79
CA ALA A 203 -18.93 -14.15 6.98
C ALA A 203 -19.83 -14.87 7.99
N PHE A 204 -21.05 -14.41 8.21
CA PHE A 204 -22.04 -15.11 9.06
C PHE A 204 -22.32 -16.52 8.55
N ALA A 205 -22.55 -16.68 7.25
CA ALA A 205 -22.78 -18.01 6.67
C ALA A 205 -21.59 -18.97 6.88
N MET A 206 -20.36 -18.44 6.87
CA MET A 206 -19.16 -19.25 7.17
C MET A 206 -19.06 -19.62 8.64
N ILE A 207 -19.39 -18.69 9.54
CA ILE A 207 -19.42 -18.95 11.00
C ILE A 207 -20.48 -20.02 11.34
N GLU A 208 -21.65 -19.97 10.73
CA GLU A 208 -22.71 -20.98 10.90
C GLU A 208 -22.26 -22.37 10.45
N LYS A 209 -21.36 -22.43 9.46
CA LYS A 209 -20.70 -23.69 9.02
C LYS A 209 -19.49 -24.07 9.86
N GLY A 210 -19.26 -23.37 10.99
CA GLY A 210 -18.26 -23.71 11.98
C GLY A 210 -16.91 -22.99 11.84
N ALA A 211 -16.75 -21.99 10.96
CA ALA A 211 -15.55 -21.18 10.93
C ALA A 211 -15.42 -20.38 12.24
N ASP A 212 -14.23 -20.45 12.84
CA ASP A 212 -13.92 -19.69 14.07
C ASP A 212 -12.83 -18.62 13.89
N VAL A 213 -12.20 -18.59 12.72
CA VAL A 213 -11.28 -17.55 12.26
C VAL A 213 -11.72 -17.10 10.87
N LEU A 214 -11.76 -15.79 10.61
CA LEU A 214 -12.18 -15.19 9.35
C LEU A 214 -11.04 -14.37 8.74
N TYR A 215 -10.73 -14.57 7.46
CA TYR A 215 -9.82 -13.71 6.70
C TYR A 215 -10.61 -12.54 6.12
N ALA A 216 -10.39 -11.35 6.68
CA ALA A 216 -11.13 -10.13 6.35
C ALA A 216 -10.45 -9.36 5.20
N GLU A 217 -10.53 -9.91 3.99
CA GLU A 217 -10.09 -9.19 2.81
C GLU A 217 -11.04 -8.02 2.49
N ARG A 218 -12.29 -8.06 3.01
CA ARG A 218 -13.30 -6.99 2.89
C ARG A 218 -13.76 -6.48 4.25
N PHE A 219 -14.16 -5.19 4.30
CA PHE A 219 -14.89 -4.64 5.46
C PHE A 219 -16.21 -5.37 5.66
N GLY A 220 -16.68 -5.45 6.89
CA GLY A 220 -17.86 -6.20 7.31
C GLY A 220 -17.54 -7.57 7.88
N VAL A 221 -16.44 -8.21 7.46
CA VAL A 221 -16.05 -9.54 7.97
C VAL A 221 -15.66 -9.49 9.45
N SER A 222 -14.90 -8.48 9.86
CA SER A 222 -14.51 -8.28 11.26
C SER A 222 -15.71 -7.92 12.13
N ASP A 223 -16.73 -7.25 11.58
CA ASP A 223 -18.01 -6.99 12.27
C ASP A 223 -18.74 -8.29 12.59
N ALA A 224 -18.88 -9.19 11.60
CA ALA A 224 -19.48 -10.50 11.78
C ALA A 224 -18.74 -11.33 12.83
N ALA A 225 -17.40 -11.34 12.74
CA ALA A 225 -16.55 -12.06 13.71
C ALA A 225 -16.76 -11.53 15.13
N LYS A 226 -16.76 -10.20 15.29
CA LYS A 226 -17.01 -9.54 16.59
C LYS A 226 -18.37 -9.91 17.16
N GLU A 227 -19.44 -9.82 16.38
CA GLU A 227 -20.80 -10.11 16.82
C GLU A 227 -21.00 -11.58 17.24
N ARG A 228 -20.22 -12.51 16.67
CA ARG A 228 -20.29 -13.94 16.97
C ARG A 228 -19.18 -14.42 17.90
N GLY A 229 -18.37 -13.52 18.46
CA GLY A 229 -17.26 -13.87 19.34
C GLY A 229 -16.20 -14.76 18.67
N LYS A 230 -15.97 -14.54 17.37
CA LYS A 230 -14.97 -15.23 16.56
C LYS A 230 -13.76 -14.33 16.31
N PHE A 231 -12.68 -14.90 15.76
CA PHE A 231 -11.50 -14.16 15.40
C PHE A 231 -11.53 -13.71 13.93
N ALA A 232 -10.85 -12.61 13.66
CA ALA A 232 -10.60 -12.13 12.31
C ALA A 232 -9.12 -11.85 12.10
N ILE A 233 -8.71 -11.94 10.85
CA ILE A 233 -7.38 -11.53 10.36
C ILE A 233 -7.57 -10.37 9.43
N GLY A 234 -6.92 -9.23 9.74
CA GLY A 234 -6.96 -8.03 8.92
C GLY A 234 -6.09 -8.15 7.68
N ASN A 235 -6.48 -7.45 6.63
CA ASN A 235 -5.76 -7.39 5.37
C ASN A 235 -5.58 -5.95 4.91
N VAL A 236 -4.40 -5.61 4.39
CA VAL A 236 -4.00 -4.29 3.88
C VAL A 236 -3.81 -3.24 4.96
N ILE A 237 -4.72 -3.15 5.93
CA ILE A 237 -4.68 -2.23 7.07
C ILE A 237 -4.83 -2.98 8.39
N ASP A 238 -4.37 -2.36 9.48
CA ASP A 238 -4.65 -2.86 10.83
C ASP A 238 -5.94 -2.25 11.36
N THR A 239 -6.91 -3.11 11.62
CA THR A 239 -8.21 -2.75 12.21
C THR A 239 -8.32 -3.19 13.67
N GLN A 240 -7.22 -3.58 14.32
CA GLN A 240 -7.26 -4.07 15.70
C GLN A 240 -7.77 -2.99 16.68
N ARG A 241 -7.50 -1.71 16.40
CA ARG A 241 -8.02 -0.60 17.23
C ARG A 241 -9.54 -0.59 17.30
N GLU A 242 -10.22 -0.89 16.19
CA GLU A 242 -11.69 -0.97 16.08
C GLU A 242 -12.21 -2.30 16.62
N TYR A 243 -11.41 -3.34 16.55
CA TYR A 243 -11.76 -4.70 16.92
C TYR A 243 -10.73 -5.35 17.87
N PRO A 244 -10.47 -4.76 19.07
CA PRO A 244 -9.34 -5.13 19.93
C PRO A 244 -9.41 -6.55 20.51
N ASN A 245 -10.59 -7.19 20.52
CA ASN A 245 -10.78 -8.56 20.97
C ASN A 245 -11.11 -9.54 19.84
N THR A 246 -11.02 -9.11 18.60
CA THR A 246 -11.47 -9.86 17.42
C THR A 246 -10.36 -9.99 16.38
N VAL A 247 -9.69 -8.90 16.00
CA VAL A 247 -8.61 -8.92 15.01
C VAL A 247 -7.32 -9.34 15.69
N VAL A 248 -6.86 -10.55 15.38
CA VAL A 248 -5.69 -11.19 16.00
C VAL A 248 -4.39 -10.67 15.41
N ALA A 249 -4.35 -10.51 14.11
CA ALA A 249 -3.19 -10.07 13.34
C ALA A 249 -3.64 -9.44 12.03
N SER A 250 -2.78 -8.61 11.43
CA SER A 250 -3.07 -7.95 10.15
C SER A 250 -1.83 -7.97 9.25
N ALA A 251 -2.04 -8.23 7.96
CA ALA A 251 -1.04 -8.01 6.92
C ALA A 251 -1.15 -6.58 6.43
N LEU A 252 -0.10 -5.78 6.59
CA LEU A 252 -0.11 -4.36 6.23
C LEU A 252 0.53 -4.11 4.88
N TRP A 253 -0.04 -3.16 4.14
CA TRP A 253 0.55 -2.60 2.94
C TRP A 253 0.97 -1.15 3.16
N ASN A 254 2.24 -0.85 2.98
CA ASN A 254 2.83 0.47 3.17
C ASN A 254 3.14 1.08 1.80
N MET A 255 2.37 2.10 1.42
CA MET A 255 2.50 2.77 0.12
C MET A 255 3.50 3.92 0.13
N GLU A 256 3.90 4.39 1.31
CA GLU A 256 4.81 5.52 1.45
C GLU A 256 6.13 5.30 0.67
N PRO A 257 6.84 4.15 0.77
CA PRO A 257 8.10 3.95 0.04
C PRO A 257 7.94 4.01 -1.48
N THR A 258 6.85 3.47 -2.01
CA THR A 258 6.61 3.46 -3.47
C THR A 258 6.13 4.81 -3.99
N ILE A 259 5.35 5.56 -3.21
CA ILE A 259 4.95 6.93 -3.54
C ILE A 259 6.18 7.84 -3.53
N ASP A 260 7.00 7.80 -2.48
CA ASP A 260 8.21 8.62 -2.37
C ASP A 260 9.17 8.36 -3.55
N ARG A 261 9.31 7.09 -3.96
CA ARG A 261 10.09 6.74 -5.15
C ARG A 261 9.55 7.37 -6.43
N ALA A 262 8.23 7.30 -6.65
CA ALA A 262 7.59 7.90 -7.82
C ALA A 262 7.73 9.43 -7.82
N LEU A 263 7.49 10.08 -6.69
CA LEU A 263 7.66 11.52 -6.53
C LEU A 263 9.09 11.98 -6.83
N LYS A 264 10.07 11.25 -6.31
CA LYS A 264 11.49 11.52 -6.58
C LYS A 264 11.81 11.39 -8.08
N ALA A 265 11.28 10.36 -8.74
CA ALA A 265 11.49 10.14 -10.17
C ALA A 265 10.86 11.26 -11.02
N VAL A 266 9.64 11.70 -10.68
CA VAL A 266 8.97 12.80 -11.39
C VAL A 266 9.70 14.13 -11.18
N LYS A 267 10.08 14.46 -9.94
CA LYS A 267 10.86 15.67 -9.62
C LYS A 267 12.20 15.72 -10.36
N GLY A 268 12.83 14.56 -10.55
CA GLY A 268 14.11 14.44 -11.25
C GLY A 268 14.00 14.25 -12.76
N ASN A 269 12.81 14.39 -13.36
CA ASN A 269 12.56 14.08 -14.78
C ASN A 269 13.05 12.68 -15.20
N ALA A 270 13.02 11.73 -14.30
CA ALA A 270 13.50 10.36 -14.47
C ALA A 270 12.38 9.30 -14.34
N PHE A 271 11.13 9.74 -14.38
CA PHE A 271 9.98 8.82 -14.31
C PHE A 271 9.97 7.91 -15.55
N LYS A 272 9.78 6.63 -15.29
CA LYS A 272 9.69 5.60 -16.33
C LYS A 272 8.45 4.75 -16.10
N ALA A 273 7.91 4.23 -17.19
CA ALA A 273 6.88 3.21 -17.14
C ALA A 273 7.50 1.90 -16.65
N GLU A 274 7.45 1.65 -15.34
CA GLU A 274 7.97 0.45 -14.68
C GLU A 274 6.91 -0.18 -13.78
N ASP A 275 7.13 -1.42 -13.37
CA ASP A 275 6.30 -2.08 -12.36
C ASP A 275 6.83 -1.79 -10.95
N TYR A 276 6.07 -1.02 -10.20
CA TYR A 276 6.36 -0.68 -8.81
C TYR A 276 5.90 -1.74 -7.82
N GLY A 277 5.19 -2.80 -8.27
CA GLY A 277 4.64 -3.83 -7.39
C GLY A 277 5.69 -4.50 -6.52
N GLN A 278 6.91 -4.71 -7.05
CA GLN A 278 8.03 -5.28 -6.29
C GLN A 278 8.36 -4.52 -4.99
N TYR A 279 8.07 -3.22 -4.92
CA TYR A 279 8.33 -2.40 -3.72
C TYR A 279 7.29 -2.61 -2.62
N SER A 280 6.25 -3.42 -2.85
CA SER A 280 5.31 -3.88 -1.81
C SER A 280 5.88 -4.98 -0.94
N LEU A 281 7.00 -5.61 -1.29
CA LEU A 281 7.62 -6.67 -0.49
C LEU A 281 8.19 -6.15 0.83
N MET A 282 8.24 -7.01 1.84
CA MET A 282 8.72 -6.67 3.21
C MET A 282 10.15 -6.14 3.20
N LYS A 283 11.04 -6.67 2.37
CA LYS A 283 12.44 -6.20 2.22
C LYS A 283 12.57 -4.73 1.83
N TYR A 284 11.53 -4.15 1.20
CA TYR A 284 11.47 -2.74 0.84
C TYR A 284 10.62 -1.91 1.82
N LYS A 285 10.17 -2.52 2.93
CA LYS A 285 9.25 -1.91 3.89
C LYS A 285 7.88 -1.54 3.27
N GLY A 286 7.57 -2.13 2.12
CA GLY A 286 6.30 -1.95 1.43
C GLY A 286 5.18 -2.77 2.03
N SER A 287 5.50 -3.73 2.90
CA SER A 287 4.55 -4.48 3.70
C SER A 287 5.18 -4.99 4.98
N GLU A 288 4.35 -5.38 5.93
CA GLU A 288 4.77 -5.92 7.22
C GLU A 288 3.63 -6.67 7.91
N LEU A 289 3.99 -7.52 8.85
CA LEU A 289 3.05 -8.06 9.83
C LEU A 289 2.80 -6.99 10.90
N ALA A 290 1.54 -6.62 11.13
CA ALA A 290 1.20 -5.69 12.20
C ALA A 290 1.63 -6.23 13.57
N PRO A 291 2.00 -5.37 14.53
CA PRO A 291 2.17 -5.78 15.91
C PRO A 291 0.92 -6.50 16.45
N LEU A 292 1.10 -7.57 17.21
CA LEU A 292 -0.02 -8.35 17.77
C LEU A 292 -0.87 -7.57 18.80
N GLY A 293 -0.40 -6.42 19.27
CA GLY A 293 -1.14 -5.50 20.14
C GLY A 293 -1.83 -6.19 21.30
N THR A 294 -3.17 -6.13 21.35
CA THR A 294 -4.00 -6.75 22.40
C THR A 294 -3.96 -8.27 22.42
N PHE A 295 -3.46 -8.89 21.36
CA PHE A 295 -3.29 -10.34 21.27
C PHE A 295 -1.86 -10.82 21.59
N ALA A 296 -0.92 -9.93 21.89
CA ALA A 296 0.47 -10.30 22.16
C ALA A 296 0.62 -11.37 23.26
N SER A 297 -0.25 -11.36 24.28
CA SER A 297 -0.28 -12.37 25.35
C SER A 297 -1.26 -13.51 25.12
N LYS A 298 -2.09 -13.45 24.07
CA LYS A 298 -3.13 -14.43 23.76
C LYS A 298 -2.71 -15.43 22.67
N VAL A 299 -1.80 -15.03 21.79
CA VAL A 299 -1.19 -15.91 20.80
C VAL A 299 -0.13 -16.76 21.50
N PRO A 300 -0.12 -18.09 21.35
CA PRO A 300 0.85 -18.96 21.99
C PRO A 300 2.32 -18.53 21.70
N ALA A 301 3.16 -18.53 22.72
CA ALA A 301 4.52 -18.03 22.60
C ALA A 301 5.39 -18.80 21.58
N ASP A 302 5.21 -20.12 21.50
CA ASP A 302 5.86 -20.99 20.52
C ASP A 302 5.43 -20.64 19.09
N LEU A 303 4.13 -20.34 18.88
CA LEU A 303 3.62 -19.88 17.60
C LEU A 303 4.23 -18.54 17.21
N VAL A 304 4.30 -17.57 18.14
CA VAL A 304 4.96 -16.27 17.91
C VAL A 304 6.42 -16.46 17.53
N ALA A 305 7.14 -17.36 18.20
CA ALA A 305 8.53 -17.66 17.89
C ALA A 305 8.69 -18.25 16.47
N ARG A 306 7.81 -19.17 16.05
CA ARG A 306 7.78 -19.75 14.70
C ARG A 306 7.50 -18.69 13.64
N VAL A 307 6.53 -17.80 13.87
CA VAL A 307 6.19 -16.70 12.96
C VAL A 307 7.36 -15.75 12.79
N LYS A 308 8.01 -15.35 13.88
CA LYS A 308 9.21 -14.48 13.83
C LYS A 308 10.39 -15.14 13.10
N ALA A 309 10.60 -16.44 13.28
CA ALA A 309 11.64 -17.17 12.57
C ALA A 309 11.33 -17.18 11.06
N LYS A 310 10.08 -17.43 10.67
CA LYS A 310 9.64 -17.41 9.27
C LYS A 310 9.77 -16.00 8.67
N GLU A 311 9.38 -14.98 9.39
CA GLU A 311 9.55 -13.57 8.97
C GLU A 311 11.03 -13.27 8.69
N LYS A 312 11.92 -13.70 9.59
CA LYS A 312 13.37 -13.55 9.38
C LYS A 312 13.85 -14.28 8.12
N ASP A 313 13.39 -15.51 7.89
CA ASP A 313 13.77 -16.29 6.71
C ASP A 313 13.27 -15.62 5.40
N ILE A 314 12.09 -15.00 5.43
CA ILE A 314 11.57 -14.19 4.31
C ILE A 314 12.48 -12.98 4.06
N LEU A 315 12.79 -12.21 5.09
CA LEU A 315 13.62 -11.01 5.00
C LEU A 315 15.05 -11.33 4.55
N ASP A 316 15.61 -12.45 5.02
CA ASP A 316 16.93 -12.94 4.62
C ASP A 316 16.93 -13.58 3.20
N GLY A 317 15.75 -13.74 2.57
CA GLY A 317 15.60 -14.38 1.25
C GLY A 317 15.77 -15.91 1.27
N LYS A 318 15.82 -16.53 2.45
CA LYS A 318 15.92 -17.99 2.62
C LYS A 318 14.60 -18.71 2.35
N PHE A 319 13.48 -18.03 2.58
CA PHE A 319 12.15 -18.51 2.26
C PHE A 319 11.44 -17.52 1.33
N LYS A 320 10.86 -18.04 0.26
CA LYS A 320 10.06 -17.25 -0.69
C LYS A 320 8.62 -17.74 -0.64
N VAL A 321 7.71 -16.86 -0.33
CA VAL A 321 6.27 -17.13 -0.41
C VAL A 321 5.88 -17.26 -1.88
N ALA A 322 5.23 -18.38 -2.21
CA ALA A 322 4.77 -18.63 -3.56
C ALA A 322 3.71 -17.61 -3.99
N VAL A 323 3.80 -17.14 -5.22
CA VAL A 323 2.80 -16.28 -5.86
C VAL A 323 1.90 -17.20 -6.70
N VAL A 324 0.68 -17.44 -6.22
CA VAL A 324 -0.34 -18.25 -6.89
C VAL A 324 -1.54 -17.37 -7.15
N GLU A 325 -1.85 -17.15 -8.42
CA GLU A 325 -2.85 -16.17 -8.86
C GLU A 325 -4.13 -16.79 -9.42
N THR A 326 -4.22 -18.12 -9.41
CA THR A 326 -5.47 -18.83 -9.74
C THR A 326 -6.49 -18.63 -8.63
N GLU A 327 -7.77 -18.68 -8.98
CA GLU A 327 -8.85 -18.54 -7.98
C GLU A 327 -8.76 -19.63 -6.89
N PRO A 328 -8.66 -19.25 -5.60
CA PRO A 328 -8.64 -20.21 -4.51
C PRO A 328 -9.99 -20.90 -4.36
N LYS A 329 -9.97 -22.19 -4.06
CA LYS A 329 -11.17 -22.99 -3.87
C LYS A 329 -11.35 -23.36 -2.41
N SER A 330 -12.65 -23.49 -2.00
CA SER A 330 -12.98 -24.06 -0.71
C SER A 330 -12.46 -25.50 -0.60
N THR A 331 -11.91 -25.85 0.55
CA THR A 331 -11.46 -27.20 0.89
C THR A 331 -12.35 -27.84 1.95
N ALA A 332 -13.18 -27.06 2.64
CA ALA A 332 -14.23 -27.56 3.52
C ALA A 332 -15.32 -28.26 2.71
N LYS A 333 -15.73 -29.43 3.19
CA LYS A 333 -16.84 -30.24 2.63
C LYS A 333 -18.17 -29.80 3.21
#